data_c70fbde173e3d313518f2bb29a9df0d2
#
_entry.id   c70fbde173e3d313518f2bb29a9df0d2
#
_cell.length_a   1.000
_cell.length_b   1.000
_cell.length_c   1.000
_cell.angle_alpha   90.00
_cell.angle_beta   90.00
_cell.angle_gamma   90.00
#
_symmetry.space_group_name_H-M   'P 1'
#
loop_
_entity.id
_entity.type
_entity.pdbx_description
1 polymer ?
#
loop_
_entity_poly.entity_id
_entity_poly.type
_entity_poly.pdbx_seq_one_letter_code
_entity_poly.pdbx_strand_id
1 'polypeptide(L)'
;MRDEKPNKPNYGKTALRLMKYVASTFKLQFLIVVIAIIISAIAGMAGPLFLLFLIDDFITPMIGQQNPDFTSLGYAVAIFAVIYYVGVLCTYIYNRLMVNIGQGVLKRVRDEMFVHMQTLPIRFFDTHPHGEVMSLYTNDTDTLRQMINQSIPQTFAALISVITVFIVMLTLSVHL
;
A
#
# COMPACT_ATOMS: atom_id res chain seq x y z
N MET A 1 38.19 -24.27 -11.48
CA MET A 1 37.49 -23.23 -10.72
C MET A 1 36.71 -22.41 -11.72
N ARG A 2 35.41 -22.64 -11.86
CA ARG A 2 34.52 -21.79 -12.67
C ARG A 2 34.02 -20.69 -11.74
N ASP A 3 34.40 -19.45 -12.00
CA ASP A 3 33.84 -18.26 -11.37
C ASP A 3 32.36 -18.17 -11.76
N GLU A 4 31.47 -18.74 -10.96
CA GLU A 4 30.05 -18.47 -11.01
C GLU A 4 29.84 -17.05 -10.48
N LYS A 5 29.75 -16.08 -11.40
CA LYS A 5 29.32 -14.71 -11.08
C LYS A 5 28.00 -14.80 -10.32
N PRO A 6 27.89 -14.24 -9.10
CA PRO A 6 26.64 -14.24 -8.38
C PRO A 6 25.57 -13.56 -9.25
N ASN A 7 24.58 -14.33 -9.65
CA ASN A 7 23.42 -13.87 -10.41
C ASN A 7 22.75 -12.76 -9.60
N LYS A 8 22.87 -11.51 -10.04
CA LYS A 8 22.28 -10.36 -9.35
C LYS A 8 20.80 -10.64 -9.13
N PRO A 9 20.31 -10.65 -7.88
CA PRO A 9 18.93 -10.94 -7.61
C PRO A 9 18.04 -9.93 -8.32
N ASN A 10 17.18 -10.42 -9.19
CA ASN A 10 16.28 -9.58 -9.99
C ASN A 10 15.08 -9.22 -9.09
N TYR A 11 15.27 -8.23 -8.21
CA TYR A 11 14.32 -7.82 -7.18
C TYR A 11 12.90 -7.62 -7.72
N GLY A 12 12.77 -7.09 -8.97
CA GLY A 12 11.46 -6.91 -9.60
C GLY A 12 10.75 -8.22 -9.92
N LYS A 13 11.48 -9.24 -10.41
CA LYS A 13 10.89 -10.57 -10.68
C LYS A 13 10.49 -11.27 -9.38
N THR A 14 11.26 -11.10 -8.31
CA THR A 14 10.96 -11.69 -7.01
C THR A 14 9.73 -11.02 -6.39
N ALA A 15 9.64 -9.69 -6.43
CA ALA A 15 8.45 -8.96 -5.98
C ALA A 15 7.19 -9.36 -6.76
N LEU A 16 7.29 -9.51 -8.08
CA LEU A 16 6.16 -9.93 -8.92
C LEU A 16 5.70 -11.37 -8.60
N ARG A 17 6.63 -12.29 -8.32
CA ARG A 17 6.31 -13.66 -7.89
C ARG A 17 5.61 -13.66 -6.54
N LEU A 18 6.09 -12.86 -5.58
CA LEU A 18 5.45 -12.70 -4.27
C LEU A 18 4.04 -12.12 -4.41
N MET A 19 3.86 -11.08 -5.23
CA MET A 19 2.53 -10.52 -5.50
C MET A 19 1.58 -11.53 -6.12
N LYS A 20 2.05 -12.30 -7.11
CA LYS A 20 1.24 -13.36 -7.73
C LYS A 20 0.87 -14.44 -6.73
N TYR A 21 1.78 -14.80 -5.83
CA TYR A 21 1.53 -15.78 -4.76
C TYR A 21 0.48 -15.28 -3.77
N VAL A 22 0.62 -14.03 -3.30
CA VAL A 22 -0.34 -13.36 -2.42
C VAL A 22 -1.71 -13.27 -3.09
N ALA A 23 -1.78 -12.77 -4.31
CA ALA A 23 -3.02 -12.62 -5.07
C ALA A 23 -3.71 -13.95 -5.37
N SER A 24 -2.95 -15.04 -5.58
CA SER A 24 -3.53 -16.36 -5.84
C SER A 24 -4.10 -17.02 -4.59
N THR A 25 -3.51 -16.77 -3.43
CA THR A 25 -3.88 -17.40 -2.16
C THR A 25 -5.04 -16.66 -1.48
N PHE A 26 -5.07 -15.32 -1.54
CA PHE A 26 -6.04 -14.46 -0.85
C PHE A 26 -6.80 -13.55 -1.82
N LYS A 27 -7.34 -14.13 -2.91
CA LYS A 27 -7.95 -13.38 -4.04
C LYS A 27 -8.95 -12.31 -3.61
N LEU A 28 -9.91 -12.67 -2.75
CA LEU A 28 -10.96 -11.75 -2.32
C LEU A 28 -10.43 -10.63 -1.45
N GLN A 29 -9.56 -10.96 -0.48
CA GLN A 29 -8.97 -9.97 0.41
C GLN A 29 -8.05 -9.01 -0.35
N PHE A 30 -7.28 -9.52 -1.30
CA PHE A 30 -6.41 -8.71 -2.15
C PHE A 30 -7.22 -7.76 -3.05
N LEU A 31 -8.34 -8.21 -3.61
CA LEU A 31 -9.24 -7.35 -4.38
C LEU A 31 -9.80 -6.20 -3.54
N ILE A 32 -10.26 -6.48 -2.31
CA ILE A 32 -10.74 -5.46 -1.37
C ILE A 32 -9.62 -4.45 -1.04
N VAL A 33 -8.40 -4.93 -0.82
CA VAL A 33 -7.24 -4.07 -0.58
C VAL A 33 -7.00 -3.12 -1.74
N VAL A 34 -6.99 -3.61 -2.98
CA VAL A 34 -6.79 -2.76 -4.17
C VAL A 34 -7.87 -1.70 -4.29
N ILE A 35 -9.14 -2.08 -4.13
CA ILE A 35 -10.27 -1.14 -4.16
C ILE A 35 -10.14 -0.09 -3.05
N ALA A 36 -9.81 -0.51 -1.82
CA ALA A 36 -9.65 0.39 -0.70
C ALA A 36 -8.48 1.38 -0.90
N ILE A 37 -7.37 0.94 -1.51
CA ILE A 37 -6.25 1.82 -1.87
C ILE A 37 -6.69 2.86 -2.90
N ILE A 38 -7.44 2.46 -3.94
CA ILE A 38 -7.95 3.39 -4.97
C ILE A 38 -8.85 4.45 -4.32
N ILE A 39 -9.82 4.04 -3.52
CA ILE A 39 -10.74 4.97 -2.83
C ILE A 39 -9.96 5.91 -1.90
N SER A 40 -9.01 5.38 -1.14
CA SER A 40 -8.18 6.17 -0.23
C SER A 40 -7.31 7.19 -0.97
N ALA A 41 -6.74 6.82 -2.12
CA ALA A 41 -5.94 7.72 -2.94
C ALA A 41 -6.78 8.86 -3.55
N ILE A 42 -7.99 8.56 -4.03
CA ILE A 42 -8.93 9.56 -4.55
C ILE A 42 -9.36 10.50 -3.41
N ALA A 43 -9.73 9.96 -2.26
CA ALA A 43 -10.10 10.76 -1.09
C ALA A 43 -8.96 11.65 -0.58
N GLY A 44 -7.69 11.20 -0.72
CA GLY A 44 -6.50 12.00 -0.40
C GLY A 44 -6.35 13.27 -1.23
N MET A 45 -6.91 13.30 -2.46
CA MET A 45 -6.96 14.49 -3.30
C MET A 45 -8.03 15.48 -2.86
N ALA A 46 -8.98 15.08 -2.03
CA ALA A 46 -10.04 15.96 -1.56
C ALA A 46 -9.48 17.18 -0.79
N GLY A 47 -8.36 17.03 -0.06
CA GLY A 47 -7.77 18.14 0.70
C GLY A 47 -7.29 19.31 -0.16
N PRO A 48 -6.39 19.13 -1.12
CA PRO A 48 -5.97 20.17 -2.06
C PRO A 48 -7.13 20.76 -2.88
N LEU A 49 -8.06 19.91 -3.36
CA LEU A 49 -9.24 20.37 -4.11
C LEU A 49 -10.18 21.19 -3.23
N PHE A 50 -10.39 20.78 -1.97
CA PHE A 50 -11.19 21.56 -1.03
C PHE A 50 -10.62 22.95 -0.80
N LEU A 51 -9.30 23.08 -0.66
CA LEU A 51 -8.64 24.36 -0.48
C LEU A 51 -8.87 25.28 -1.68
N LEU A 52 -8.80 24.74 -2.89
CA LEU A 52 -9.07 25.49 -4.12
C LEU A 52 -10.52 25.97 -4.17
N PHE A 53 -11.49 25.07 -3.99
CA PHE A 53 -12.92 25.44 -3.94
C PHE A 53 -13.24 26.41 -2.80
N LEU A 54 -12.59 26.25 -1.64
CA LEU A 54 -12.80 27.14 -0.51
C LEU A 54 -12.40 28.59 -0.83
N ILE A 55 -11.28 28.77 -1.52
CA ILE A 55 -10.77 30.09 -1.87
C ILE A 55 -11.64 30.72 -2.97
N ASP A 56 -11.91 29.99 -4.06
CA ASP A 56 -12.54 30.53 -5.25
C ASP A 56 -14.04 30.73 -5.08
N ASP A 57 -14.76 29.75 -4.49
CA ASP A 57 -16.21 29.75 -4.42
C ASP A 57 -16.77 30.38 -3.14
N PHE A 58 -16.00 30.39 -2.06
CA PHE A 58 -16.48 30.88 -0.75
C PHE A 58 -15.75 32.12 -0.28
N ILE A 59 -14.41 32.11 -0.23
CA ILE A 59 -13.67 33.25 0.34
C ILE A 59 -13.71 34.47 -0.60
N THR A 60 -13.41 34.28 -1.88
CA THR A 60 -13.33 35.37 -2.85
C THR A 60 -14.66 36.12 -3.00
N PRO A 61 -15.85 35.46 -3.11
CA PRO A 61 -17.12 36.17 -3.17
C PRO A 61 -17.56 36.85 -1.86
N MET A 62 -17.06 36.33 -0.70
CA MET A 62 -17.38 36.91 0.62
C MET A 62 -16.60 38.17 0.94
N ILE A 63 -15.49 38.43 0.24
CA ILE A 63 -14.69 39.64 0.42
C ILE A 63 -15.48 40.84 -0.10
N GLY A 64 -16.05 41.66 0.80
CA GLY A 64 -16.79 42.86 0.48
C GLY A 64 -18.32 42.77 0.69
N GLN A 65 -18.86 41.64 1.10
CA GLN A 65 -20.27 41.52 1.49
C GLN A 65 -20.48 41.94 2.96
N GLN A 66 -21.50 42.77 3.20
CA GLN A 66 -21.84 43.24 4.55
C GLN A 66 -22.47 42.14 5.45
N ASN A 67 -23.05 41.07 4.85
CA ASN A 67 -23.60 39.92 5.57
C ASN A 67 -23.23 38.62 4.84
N PRO A 68 -22.08 38.00 5.14
CA PRO A 68 -21.67 36.74 4.54
C PRO A 68 -22.54 35.60 5.07
N ASP A 69 -23.08 34.77 4.18
CA ASP A 69 -23.85 33.57 4.52
C ASP A 69 -22.89 32.37 4.70
N PHE A 70 -22.63 31.99 5.95
CA PHE A 70 -21.77 30.87 6.30
C PHE A 70 -22.47 29.51 6.17
N THR A 71 -23.75 29.44 5.86
CA THR A 71 -24.50 28.17 5.82
C THR A 71 -24.00 27.27 4.69
N SER A 72 -23.76 27.85 3.51
CA SER A 72 -23.25 27.14 2.34
C SER A 72 -21.82 26.60 2.57
N LEU A 73 -20.99 27.39 3.24
CA LEU A 73 -19.65 26.97 3.68
C LEU A 73 -19.71 25.78 4.64
N GLY A 74 -20.64 25.80 5.60
CA GLY A 74 -20.84 24.70 6.55
C GLY A 74 -21.19 23.38 5.85
N TYR A 75 -22.07 23.42 4.84
CA TYR A 75 -22.39 22.23 4.04
C TYR A 75 -21.19 21.72 3.23
N ALA A 76 -20.43 22.61 2.61
CA ALA A 76 -19.22 22.21 1.88
C ALA A 76 -18.21 21.53 2.78
N VAL A 77 -17.89 22.10 3.95
CA VAL A 77 -17.00 21.51 4.96
C VAL A 77 -17.51 20.14 5.41
N ALA A 78 -18.82 19.99 5.65
CA ALA A 78 -19.39 18.71 6.08
C ALA A 78 -19.23 17.62 5.00
N ILE A 79 -19.47 17.94 3.73
CA ILE A 79 -19.31 17.01 2.61
C ILE A 79 -17.85 16.54 2.49
N PHE A 80 -16.90 17.48 2.50
CA PHE A 80 -15.49 17.14 2.42
C PHE A 80 -15.00 16.35 3.64
N ALA A 81 -15.51 16.65 4.83
CA ALA A 81 -15.23 15.88 6.04
C ALA A 81 -15.68 14.42 5.91
N VAL A 82 -16.85 14.17 5.32
CA VAL A 82 -17.35 12.81 5.05
C VAL A 82 -16.44 12.09 4.04
N ILE A 83 -16.06 12.74 2.94
CA ILE A 83 -15.17 12.17 1.93
C ILE A 83 -13.84 11.80 2.56
N TYR A 84 -13.27 12.68 3.37
CA TYR A 84 -12.00 12.44 4.05
C TYR A 84 -12.10 11.30 5.07
N TYR A 85 -13.22 11.25 5.81
CA TYR A 85 -13.48 10.17 6.76
C TYR A 85 -13.58 8.80 6.07
N VAL A 86 -14.23 8.72 4.91
CA VAL A 86 -14.27 7.49 4.09
C VAL A 86 -12.86 7.09 3.64
N GLY A 87 -12.03 8.04 3.22
CA GLY A 87 -10.63 7.78 2.86
C GLY A 87 -9.81 7.19 4.01
N VAL A 88 -9.96 7.74 5.23
CA VAL A 88 -9.31 7.24 6.44
C VAL A 88 -9.78 5.82 6.78
N LEU A 89 -11.09 5.56 6.69
CA LEU A 89 -11.66 4.23 6.89
C LEU A 89 -11.09 3.20 5.90
N CYS A 90 -11.01 3.55 4.62
CA CYS A 90 -10.43 2.70 3.59
C CYS A 90 -8.94 2.43 3.87
N THR A 91 -8.21 3.44 4.32
CA THR A 91 -6.80 3.30 4.74
C THR A 91 -6.66 2.32 5.89
N TYR A 92 -7.50 2.42 6.91
CA TYR A 92 -7.51 1.49 8.03
C TYR A 92 -7.83 0.06 7.58
N ILE A 93 -8.85 -0.11 6.73
CA ILE A 93 -9.28 -1.43 6.23
C ILE A 93 -8.16 -2.11 5.44
N TYR A 94 -7.55 -1.42 4.46
CA TYR A 94 -6.51 -2.06 3.65
C TYR A 94 -5.26 -2.39 4.49
N ASN A 95 -4.84 -1.52 5.41
CA ASN A 95 -3.73 -1.83 6.32
C ASN A 95 -4.02 -3.06 7.18
N ARG A 96 -5.23 -3.15 7.74
CA ARG A 96 -5.64 -4.30 8.55
C ARG A 96 -5.66 -5.61 7.76
N LEU A 97 -6.19 -5.57 6.55
CA LEU A 97 -6.22 -6.72 5.65
C LEU A 97 -4.81 -7.15 5.23
N MET A 98 -3.92 -6.20 4.92
CA MET A 98 -2.54 -6.52 4.55
C MET A 98 -1.76 -7.18 5.68
N VAL A 99 -1.98 -6.76 6.92
CA VAL A 99 -1.39 -7.45 8.09
C VAL A 99 -1.87 -8.91 8.15
N ASN A 100 -3.17 -9.16 7.96
CA ASN A 100 -3.71 -10.52 7.98
C ASN A 100 -3.16 -11.39 6.83
N ILE A 101 -3.09 -10.83 5.63
CA ILE A 101 -2.50 -11.48 4.45
C ILE A 101 -1.02 -11.81 4.72
N GLY A 102 -0.26 -10.84 5.22
CA GLY A 102 1.16 -11.01 5.53
C GLY A 102 1.40 -12.12 6.54
N GLN A 103 0.61 -12.17 7.62
CA GLN A 103 0.71 -13.25 8.62
C GLN A 103 0.36 -14.63 8.01
N GLY A 104 -0.66 -14.69 7.15
CA GLY A 104 -1.03 -15.92 6.46
C GLY A 104 0.06 -16.43 5.51
N VAL A 105 0.68 -15.53 4.75
CA VAL A 105 1.81 -15.87 3.86
C VAL A 105 3.02 -16.32 4.67
N LEU A 106 3.36 -15.59 5.75
CA LEU A 106 4.48 -15.93 6.61
C LEU A 106 4.35 -17.32 7.23
N LYS A 107 3.16 -17.61 7.76
CA LYS A 107 2.88 -18.94 8.32
C LYS A 107 3.18 -20.02 7.28
N ARG A 108 2.66 -19.86 6.06
CA ARG A 108 2.86 -20.82 4.99
C ARG A 108 4.32 -20.98 4.58
N VAL A 109 5.06 -19.88 4.46
CA VAL A 109 6.49 -19.90 4.15
C VAL A 109 7.25 -20.63 5.24
N ARG A 110 6.97 -20.38 6.52
CA ARG A 110 7.60 -21.08 7.64
C ARG A 110 7.29 -22.58 7.66
N ASP A 111 6.02 -22.94 7.37
CA ASP A 111 5.61 -24.33 7.30
C ASP A 111 6.32 -25.07 6.15
N GLU A 112 6.39 -24.44 4.95
CA GLU A 112 7.11 -24.99 3.79
C GLU A 112 8.61 -25.12 4.06
N MET A 113 9.24 -24.11 4.69
CA MET A 113 10.65 -24.17 5.10
C MET A 113 10.89 -25.29 6.10
N PHE A 114 10.01 -25.46 7.08
CA PHE A 114 10.12 -26.52 8.09
C PHE A 114 10.04 -27.91 7.46
N VAL A 115 9.05 -28.15 6.60
CA VAL A 115 8.92 -29.41 5.87
C VAL A 115 10.15 -29.67 5.00
N HIS A 116 10.66 -28.63 4.31
CA HIS A 116 11.85 -28.77 3.49
C HIS A 116 13.10 -29.12 4.33
N MET A 117 13.27 -28.48 5.48
CA MET A 117 14.39 -28.81 6.38
C MET A 117 14.38 -30.26 6.85
N GLN A 118 13.21 -30.84 7.08
CA GLN A 118 13.11 -32.26 7.49
C GLN A 118 13.56 -33.23 6.39
N THR A 119 13.57 -32.80 5.13
CA THR A 119 14.03 -33.62 3.99
C THR A 119 15.52 -33.49 3.73
N LEU A 120 16.23 -32.56 4.39
CA LEU A 120 17.66 -32.35 4.19
C LEU A 120 18.48 -33.42 4.90
N PRO A 121 19.58 -33.89 4.27
CA PRO A 121 20.49 -34.87 4.91
C PRO A 121 21.24 -34.24 6.10
N ILE A 122 21.55 -35.02 7.11
CA ILE A 122 22.28 -34.59 8.32
C ILE A 122 23.57 -33.83 7.96
N ARG A 123 24.27 -34.25 6.91
CA ARG A 123 25.48 -33.58 6.42
C ARG A 123 25.28 -32.08 6.11
N PHE A 124 24.07 -31.67 5.76
CA PHE A 124 23.74 -30.24 5.53
C PHE A 124 23.91 -29.44 6.82
N PHE A 125 23.39 -29.96 7.93
CA PHE A 125 23.48 -29.32 9.25
C PHE A 125 24.90 -29.31 9.84
N ASP A 126 25.71 -30.27 9.46
CA ASP A 126 27.13 -30.34 9.86
C ASP A 126 28.00 -29.31 9.11
N THR A 127 27.57 -28.92 7.91
CA THR A 127 28.33 -27.99 7.04
C THR A 127 27.86 -26.56 7.10
N HIS A 128 26.65 -26.29 7.63
CA HIS A 128 26.10 -24.95 7.76
C HIS A 128 25.95 -24.57 9.24
N PRO A 129 26.40 -23.36 9.63
CA PRO A 129 26.24 -22.88 11.01
C PRO A 129 24.79 -22.83 11.40
N HIS A 130 24.40 -23.33 12.56
CA HIS A 130 23.03 -23.28 13.06
C HIS A 130 22.47 -21.85 13.10
N GLY A 131 23.31 -20.84 13.34
CA GLY A 131 22.95 -19.43 13.32
C GLY A 131 22.50 -18.94 11.94
N GLU A 132 23.06 -19.45 10.85
CA GLU A 132 22.67 -19.09 9.48
C GLU A 132 21.26 -19.59 9.16
N VAL A 133 20.99 -20.86 9.49
CA VAL A 133 19.66 -21.46 9.32
C VAL A 133 18.63 -20.74 10.18
N MET A 134 18.97 -20.34 11.41
CA MET A 134 18.08 -19.62 12.30
C MET A 134 17.82 -18.19 11.81
N SER A 135 18.81 -17.54 11.19
CA SER A 135 18.67 -16.22 10.56
C SER A 135 17.63 -16.22 9.44
N LEU A 136 17.57 -17.27 8.62
CA LEU A 136 16.52 -17.43 7.60
C LEU A 136 15.12 -17.46 8.22
N TYR A 137 14.96 -18.15 9.35
CA TYR A 137 13.67 -18.24 10.05
C TYR A 137 13.24 -16.96 10.75
N THR A 138 14.18 -16.12 11.16
CA THR A 138 13.91 -14.90 11.91
C THR A 138 14.01 -13.66 11.01
N ASN A 139 15.21 -13.29 10.59
CA ASN A 139 15.47 -12.03 9.90
C ASN A 139 14.88 -11.99 8.48
N ASP A 140 15.03 -13.07 7.71
CA ASP A 140 14.55 -13.10 6.32
C ASP A 140 13.02 -13.16 6.26
N THR A 141 12.40 -13.94 7.16
CA THR A 141 10.94 -13.98 7.26
C THR A 141 10.36 -12.66 7.76
N ASP A 142 11.02 -11.92 8.66
CA ASP A 142 10.60 -10.59 9.07
C ASP A 142 10.74 -9.55 7.96
N THR A 143 11.79 -9.65 7.15
CA THR A 143 11.97 -8.83 5.95
C THR A 143 10.84 -9.07 4.94
N LEU A 144 10.47 -10.33 4.70
CA LEU A 144 9.31 -10.68 3.86
C LEU A 144 8.01 -10.10 4.41
N ARG A 145 7.81 -10.16 5.73
CA ARG A 145 6.65 -9.55 6.40
C ARG A 145 6.58 -8.04 6.13
N GLN A 146 7.69 -7.35 6.28
CA GLN A 146 7.75 -5.91 6.04
C GLN A 146 7.49 -5.58 4.56
N MET A 147 8.02 -6.36 3.64
CA MET A 147 7.73 -6.19 2.21
C MET A 147 6.24 -6.35 1.91
N ILE A 148 5.60 -7.39 2.42
CA ILE A 148 4.18 -7.66 2.15
C ILE A 148 3.29 -6.62 2.83
N ASN A 149 3.55 -6.28 4.08
CA ASN A 149 2.67 -5.41 4.85
C ASN A 149 2.83 -3.92 4.55
N GLN A 150 4.02 -3.48 4.12
CA GLN A 150 4.32 -2.06 3.92
C GLN A 150 4.71 -1.74 2.47
N SER A 151 5.75 -2.40 1.94
CA SER A 151 6.32 -2.00 0.65
C SER A 151 5.35 -2.18 -0.51
N ILE A 152 4.63 -3.31 -0.55
CA ILE A 152 3.66 -3.59 -1.62
C ILE A 152 2.50 -2.57 -1.60
N PRO A 153 1.74 -2.41 -0.49
CA PRO A 153 0.63 -1.44 -0.47
C PRO A 153 1.09 -0.01 -0.73
N GLN A 154 2.23 0.39 -0.17
CA GLN A 154 2.77 1.74 -0.34
C GLN A 154 3.17 2.02 -1.79
N THR A 155 3.75 1.05 -2.49
CA THR A 155 4.08 1.18 -3.91
C THR A 155 2.81 1.35 -4.75
N PHE A 156 1.77 0.56 -4.50
CA PHE A 156 0.48 0.71 -5.18
C PHE A 156 -0.17 2.06 -4.89
N ALA A 157 -0.20 2.46 -3.63
CA ALA A 157 -0.76 3.75 -3.23
C ALA A 157 -0.01 4.92 -3.90
N ALA A 158 1.32 4.87 -3.96
CA ALA A 158 2.14 5.88 -4.62
C ALA A 158 1.87 5.95 -6.13
N LEU A 159 1.79 4.80 -6.82
CA LEU A 159 1.48 4.75 -8.25
C LEU A 159 0.10 5.34 -8.54
N ILE A 160 -0.91 4.94 -7.79
CA ILE A 160 -2.28 5.46 -7.95
C ILE A 160 -2.32 6.94 -7.66
N SER A 161 -1.64 7.41 -6.61
CA SER A 161 -1.56 8.82 -6.26
C SER A 161 -0.94 9.65 -7.39
N VAL A 162 0.19 9.21 -7.97
CA VAL A 162 0.83 9.91 -9.10
C VAL A 162 -0.11 10.00 -10.29
N ILE A 163 -0.79 8.90 -10.65
CA ILE A 163 -1.76 8.88 -11.74
C ILE A 163 -2.92 9.84 -11.46
N THR A 164 -3.46 9.81 -10.24
CA THR A 164 -4.58 10.67 -9.84
C THR A 164 -4.19 12.15 -9.88
N VAL A 165 -3.02 12.52 -9.36
CA VAL A 165 -2.50 13.90 -9.43
C VAL A 165 -2.35 14.34 -10.89
N PHE A 166 -1.78 13.49 -11.73
CA PHE A 166 -1.59 13.81 -13.14
C PHE A 166 -2.90 14.05 -13.88
N ILE A 167 -3.92 13.21 -13.63
CA ILE A 167 -5.27 13.38 -14.19
C ILE A 167 -5.90 14.69 -13.71
N VAL A 168 -5.83 14.98 -12.42
CA VAL A 168 -6.36 16.23 -11.85
C VAL A 168 -5.67 17.45 -12.44
N MET A 169 -4.33 17.42 -12.58
CA MET A 169 -3.60 18.52 -13.20
C MET A 169 -4.00 18.75 -14.66
N LEU A 170 -4.20 17.67 -15.44
CA LEU A 170 -4.65 17.78 -16.82
C LEU A 170 -6.06 18.40 -16.91
N THR A 171 -6.98 17.98 -16.05
CA THR A 171 -8.35 18.52 -16.05
C THR A 171 -8.37 19.99 -15.64
N LEU A 172 -7.58 20.41 -14.69
CA LEU A 172 -7.46 21.82 -14.30
C LEU A 172 -6.77 22.67 -15.37
N SER A 173 -5.71 22.14 -16.01
CA SER A 173 -4.98 22.88 -17.06
C SER A 173 -5.80 23.09 -18.34
N VAL A 174 -6.73 22.19 -18.65
CA VAL A 174 -7.64 22.36 -19.82
C VAL A 174 -8.75 23.38 -19.53
N HIS A 175 -9.01 23.70 -18.28
CA HIS A 175 -10.05 24.66 -17.87
C HIS A 175 -9.51 26.09 -17.66
N LEU A 176 -8.21 26.27 -17.64
CA LEU A 176 -7.48 27.54 -17.59
C LEU A 176 -7.10 28.00 -19.00
#